data_dcc2cf29a54977be7dedb89f819831ac
#
_entry.id   dcc2cf29a54977be7dedb89f819831ac
#
_cell.length_a   1.000
_cell.length_b   1.000
_cell.length_c   1.000
_cell.angle_alpha   90.00
_cell.angle_beta   90.00
_cell.angle_gamma   90.00
#
_symmetry.space_group_name_H-M   'P 1'
#
loop_
_entity.id
_entity.type
_entity.pdbx_description
1 polymer ?
#
loop_
_entity_poly.entity_id
_entity_poly.type
_entity_poly.pdbx_seq_one_letter_code
_entity_poly.pdbx_strand_id
1 'polypeptide(L)'
;DGIELAMKTILEETERARRFGFTETEYDRARANYLQRVESAYNEREKMKNDTYVNEYISNFLDNEPMPGIEYDYAMMNQLAPNIPVAAINQVMQQLITDNNQVVLLAGPEKEGVKYPTKEEIAALLKQMKSFDLKPYEDKVSNEPLLKEEPKGGKIVSEKAGDIYGTTKLVLSNGVKVYIKADQILMKGTSLGGSSQFPDKEILNISQINSVAMVGGIGNFSKVDLSKALAGKRASVGAGVSATTETVSGSCSPKDFETMMQLTYLTFTAPRKDNEAFESYKNRMKAELQNADANPMTAFSDTVSYALYGNHPRSFSMKENMVDKIDYDRVMEMYKDRFKDASDFTFYFVGNIDVEKMKPMIAKYLGGLPSINRKETFKDTKMEIRKGQYKNEFAKKQETPMATIMFLFNGTCKYDLRNNLTLSILDQALDMVYTAEIREKEGGTYGVSCSGSLTKYPKEQLVLQIVFQTDPAKKDKLSGIVIEQLEKMAKEGPSAEHMQKIKEYMLKKYKDAQKENGYWLGNLDEYFYTGIDYTKDYETLVNSITAKDVQEFLAKLMKQNNEIQVIMTVPEEEAK
;
A
#
# COMPACT_ATOMS: atom_id res chain seq x y z
N ASP A 1 -5.49 -25.98 -19.46
CA ASP A 1 -4.31 -26.63 -18.83
C ASP A 1 -3.99 -26.07 -17.44
N GLY A 2 -4.04 -24.73 -17.22
CA GLY A 2 -3.69 -24.15 -15.91
C GLY A 2 -4.64 -24.50 -14.78
N ILE A 3 -5.95 -24.58 -15.04
CA ILE A 3 -6.98 -24.88 -14.02
C ILE A 3 -6.81 -26.31 -13.51
N GLU A 4 -6.67 -27.28 -14.42
CA GLU A 4 -6.49 -28.68 -14.05
C GLU A 4 -5.18 -28.90 -13.28
N LEU A 5 -4.09 -28.30 -13.74
CA LEU A 5 -2.81 -28.32 -13.05
C LEU A 5 -2.89 -27.73 -11.64
N ALA A 6 -3.53 -26.58 -11.50
CA ALA A 6 -3.71 -25.93 -10.20
C ALA A 6 -4.52 -26.81 -9.23
N MET A 7 -5.63 -27.36 -9.70
CA MET A 7 -6.44 -28.29 -8.89
C MET A 7 -5.65 -29.53 -8.48
N LYS A 8 -4.93 -30.15 -9.42
CA LYS A 8 -4.10 -31.32 -9.13
C LYS A 8 -3.04 -30.99 -8.10
N THR A 9 -2.32 -29.87 -8.26
CA THR A 9 -1.27 -29.44 -7.31
C THR A 9 -1.83 -29.20 -5.91
N ILE A 10 -2.98 -28.51 -5.79
CA ILE A 10 -3.64 -28.30 -4.49
C ILE A 10 -3.98 -29.65 -3.83
N LEU A 11 -4.55 -30.58 -4.59
CA LEU A 11 -4.92 -31.90 -4.09
C LEU A 11 -3.70 -32.73 -3.71
N GLU A 12 -2.61 -32.68 -4.50
CA GLU A 12 -1.34 -33.36 -4.17
C GLU A 12 -0.76 -32.85 -2.86
N GLU A 13 -0.69 -31.54 -2.65
CA GLU A 13 -0.13 -30.99 -1.41
C GLU A 13 -1.04 -31.21 -0.21
N THR A 14 -2.35 -31.17 -0.39
CA THR A 14 -3.32 -31.51 0.67
C THR A 14 -3.17 -32.99 1.10
N GLU A 15 -3.07 -33.89 0.13
CA GLU A 15 -2.89 -35.33 0.39
C GLU A 15 -1.50 -35.64 0.97
N ARG A 16 -0.48 -34.88 0.54
CA ARG A 16 0.87 -34.96 1.12
C ARG A 16 0.85 -34.62 2.60
N ALA A 17 0.23 -33.50 2.96
CA ALA A 17 0.07 -33.07 4.35
C ALA A 17 -0.73 -34.10 5.15
N ARG A 18 -1.79 -34.68 4.59
CA ARG A 18 -2.60 -35.73 5.26
C ARG A 18 -1.81 -37.00 5.52
N ARG A 19 -1.01 -37.49 4.54
CA ARG A 19 -0.28 -38.78 4.67
C ARG A 19 0.98 -38.65 5.51
N PHE A 20 1.73 -37.58 5.32
CA PHE A 20 3.08 -37.46 5.90
C PHE A 20 3.17 -36.41 7.01
N GLY A 21 2.13 -35.56 7.15
CA GLY A 21 2.15 -34.43 8.07
C GLY A 21 3.11 -33.33 7.68
N PHE A 22 3.29 -32.40 8.59
CA PHE A 22 4.28 -31.32 8.49
C PHE A 22 5.61 -31.74 9.07
N THR A 23 6.69 -31.18 8.56
CA THR A 23 8.04 -31.37 9.12
C THR A 23 8.23 -30.59 10.41
N GLU A 24 9.21 -30.97 11.21
CA GLU A 24 9.57 -30.25 12.45
C GLU A 24 9.93 -28.78 12.14
N THR A 25 10.67 -28.55 11.07
CA THR A 25 11.10 -27.19 10.68
C THR A 25 9.95 -26.30 10.20
N GLU A 26 8.93 -26.84 9.53
CA GLU A 26 7.70 -26.12 9.19
C GLU A 26 6.94 -25.73 10.46
N TYR A 27 6.79 -26.70 11.37
CA TYR A 27 6.10 -26.48 12.64
C TYR A 27 6.83 -25.44 13.52
N ASP A 28 8.16 -25.54 13.64
CA ASP A 28 8.97 -24.58 14.41
C ASP A 28 8.79 -23.15 13.91
N ARG A 29 8.77 -22.95 12.59
CA ARG A 29 8.49 -21.63 12.00
C ARG A 29 7.07 -21.15 12.29
N ALA A 30 6.09 -22.01 12.14
CA ALA A 30 4.69 -21.67 12.44
C ALA A 30 4.53 -21.26 13.92
N ARG A 31 5.13 -22.06 14.83
CA ARG A 31 5.14 -21.79 16.27
C ARG A 31 5.85 -20.47 16.59
N ALA A 32 7.03 -20.23 16.01
CA ALA A 32 7.76 -18.98 16.20
C ALA A 32 6.95 -17.76 15.74
N ASN A 33 6.30 -17.84 14.57
CA ASN A 33 5.43 -16.80 14.07
C ASN A 33 4.19 -16.58 14.96
N TYR A 34 3.62 -17.64 15.49
CA TYR A 34 2.48 -17.55 16.40
C TYR A 34 2.88 -16.86 17.71
N LEU A 35 3.95 -17.33 18.37
CA LEU A 35 4.44 -16.73 19.62
C LEU A 35 4.85 -15.26 19.42
N GLN A 36 5.45 -14.92 18.28
CA GLN A 36 5.79 -13.54 17.94
C GLN A 36 4.52 -12.65 17.84
N ARG A 37 3.42 -13.16 17.27
CA ARG A 37 2.14 -12.42 17.21
C ARG A 37 1.55 -12.19 18.60
N VAL A 38 1.55 -13.21 19.45
CA VAL A 38 1.06 -13.13 20.84
C VAL A 38 1.91 -12.14 21.65
N GLU A 39 3.25 -12.19 21.51
CA GLU A 39 4.16 -11.23 22.13
C GLU A 39 3.90 -9.80 21.67
N SER A 40 3.64 -9.60 20.38
CA SER A 40 3.32 -8.27 19.84
C SER A 40 2.01 -7.73 20.40
N ALA A 41 0.96 -8.56 20.46
CA ALA A 41 -0.32 -8.17 21.04
C ALA A 41 -0.18 -7.80 22.53
N TYR A 42 0.61 -8.58 23.28
CA TYR A 42 0.90 -8.31 24.69
C TYR A 42 1.65 -6.97 24.86
N ASN A 43 2.68 -6.72 24.06
CA ASN A 43 3.46 -5.49 24.15
C ASN A 43 2.66 -4.23 23.74
N GLU A 44 1.67 -4.40 22.87
CA GLU A 44 0.82 -3.30 22.35
C GLU A 44 -0.52 -3.17 23.10
N ARG A 45 -0.79 -3.97 24.16
CA ARG A 45 -2.08 -4.05 24.84
C ARG A 45 -2.63 -2.71 25.34
N GLU A 46 -1.75 -1.81 25.81
CA GLU A 46 -2.15 -0.48 26.29
C GLU A 46 -2.62 0.46 25.15
N LYS A 47 -2.40 0.06 23.89
CA LYS A 47 -2.74 0.83 22.69
C LYS A 47 -3.80 0.13 21.83
N MET A 48 -4.34 -0.98 22.33
CA MET A 48 -5.37 -1.74 21.63
C MET A 48 -6.60 -0.90 21.39
N LYS A 49 -7.13 -0.93 20.17
CA LYS A 49 -8.33 -0.18 19.79
C LYS A 49 -9.59 -0.88 20.28
N ASN A 50 -10.64 -0.09 20.51
CA ASN A 50 -11.92 -0.60 21.02
C ASN A 50 -12.57 -1.64 20.10
N ASP A 51 -12.39 -1.53 18.79
CA ASP A 51 -12.90 -2.49 17.80
C ASP A 51 -12.31 -3.91 17.98
N THR A 52 -11.08 -4.04 18.45
CA THR A 52 -10.51 -5.34 18.80
C THR A 52 -11.32 -6.01 19.93
N TYR A 53 -11.59 -5.28 20.99
CA TYR A 53 -12.42 -5.77 22.11
C TYR A 53 -13.86 -6.07 21.70
N VAL A 54 -14.44 -5.24 20.81
CA VAL A 54 -15.79 -5.50 20.29
C VAL A 54 -15.86 -6.83 19.56
N ASN A 55 -14.86 -7.17 18.76
CA ASN A 55 -14.80 -8.45 18.06
C ASN A 55 -14.68 -9.64 19.04
N GLU A 56 -13.86 -9.52 20.08
CA GLU A 56 -13.79 -10.54 21.15
C GLU A 56 -15.14 -10.75 21.83
N TYR A 57 -15.86 -9.67 22.16
CA TYR A 57 -17.19 -9.75 22.77
C TYR A 57 -18.23 -10.39 21.84
N ILE A 58 -18.16 -10.11 20.54
CA ILE A 58 -19.03 -10.72 19.53
C ILE A 58 -18.74 -12.22 19.43
N SER A 59 -17.47 -12.63 19.30
CA SER A 59 -17.09 -14.05 19.25
C SER A 59 -17.48 -14.80 20.52
N ASN A 60 -17.29 -14.18 21.69
CA ASN A 60 -17.75 -14.77 22.96
C ASN A 60 -19.27 -14.95 22.97
N PHE A 61 -20.04 -13.94 22.51
CA PHE A 61 -21.51 -14.00 22.52
C PHE A 61 -22.06 -15.03 21.51
N LEU A 62 -21.48 -15.09 20.30
CA LEU A 62 -21.98 -15.97 19.23
C LEU A 62 -21.49 -17.41 19.39
N ASP A 63 -20.21 -17.59 19.74
CA ASP A 63 -19.51 -18.86 19.64
C ASP A 63 -19.04 -19.40 21.00
N ASN A 64 -19.32 -18.68 22.11
CA ASN A 64 -18.85 -18.96 23.46
C ASN A 64 -17.30 -19.01 23.55
N GLU A 65 -16.59 -18.26 22.72
CA GLU A 65 -15.14 -18.20 22.80
C GLU A 65 -14.69 -17.58 24.13
N PRO A 66 -13.73 -18.18 24.83
CA PRO A 66 -13.19 -17.60 26.07
C PRO A 66 -12.53 -16.25 25.83
N MET A 67 -12.67 -15.32 26.76
CA MET A 67 -12.00 -14.02 26.76
C MET A 67 -11.07 -13.90 27.98
N PRO A 68 -9.96 -14.62 28.05
CA PRO A 68 -9.09 -14.63 29.24
C PRO A 68 -8.24 -13.36 29.38
N GLY A 69 -8.14 -12.57 28.30
CA GLY A 69 -7.28 -11.40 28.22
C GLY A 69 -5.85 -11.73 27.78
N ILE A 70 -5.21 -10.74 27.13
CA ILE A 70 -3.90 -10.92 26.46
C ILE A 70 -2.77 -11.30 27.42
N GLU A 71 -2.82 -10.84 28.69
CA GLU A 71 -1.84 -11.22 29.72
C GLU A 71 -1.85 -12.72 29.99
N TYR A 72 -3.03 -13.29 30.10
CA TYR A 72 -3.21 -14.73 30.30
C TYR A 72 -2.80 -15.51 29.05
N ASP A 73 -3.25 -15.07 27.87
CA ASP A 73 -2.90 -15.72 26.60
C ASP A 73 -1.39 -15.72 26.37
N TYR A 74 -0.72 -14.59 26.62
CA TYR A 74 0.72 -14.49 26.50
C TYR A 74 1.45 -15.46 27.44
N ALA A 75 1.08 -15.48 28.72
CA ALA A 75 1.69 -16.38 29.69
C ALA A 75 1.44 -17.87 29.37
N MET A 76 0.19 -18.21 29.06
CA MET A 76 -0.23 -19.57 28.72
C MET A 76 0.45 -20.08 27.45
N MET A 77 0.45 -19.28 26.37
CA MET A 77 1.04 -19.70 25.09
C MET A 77 2.54 -19.86 25.15
N ASN A 78 3.25 -19.00 25.89
CA ASN A 78 4.68 -19.19 26.13
C ASN A 78 5.00 -20.47 26.92
N GLN A 79 4.09 -20.90 27.77
CA GLN A 79 4.23 -22.16 28.52
C GLN A 79 3.85 -23.39 27.70
N LEU A 80 2.74 -23.33 26.95
CA LEU A 80 2.19 -24.48 26.24
C LEU A 80 2.84 -24.75 24.90
N ALA A 81 3.02 -23.71 24.05
CA ALA A 81 3.46 -23.89 22.67
C ALA A 81 4.81 -24.61 22.52
N PRO A 82 5.83 -24.39 23.40
CA PRO A 82 7.07 -25.16 23.34
C PRO A 82 6.93 -26.63 23.63
N ASN A 83 5.85 -27.03 24.33
CA ASN A 83 5.59 -28.39 24.77
C ASN A 83 4.63 -29.18 23.85
N ILE A 84 4.10 -28.52 22.80
CA ILE A 84 3.27 -29.20 21.80
C ILE A 84 4.20 -29.80 20.74
N PRO A 85 4.25 -31.12 20.57
CA PRO A 85 5.09 -31.74 19.54
C PRO A 85 4.41 -31.66 18.17
N VAL A 86 5.20 -31.66 17.08
CA VAL A 86 4.68 -31.69 15.70
C VAL A 86 3.74 -32.86 15.45
N ALA A 87 3.98 -34.00 16.13
CA ALA A 87 3.13 -35.17 16.03
C ALA A 87 1.68 -34.90 16.44
N ALA A 88 1.45 -34.06 17.46
CA ALA A 88 0.09 -33.65 17.87
C ALA A 88 -0.60 -32.81 16.78
N ILE A 89 0.12 -31.91 16.14
CA ILE A 89 -0.38 -31.11 15.01
C ILE A 89 -0.72 -32.01 13.82
N ASN A 90 0.15 -32.96 13.50
CA ASN A 90 -0.07 -33.93 12.42
C ASN A 90 -1.28 -34.84 12.68
N GLN A 91 -1.54 -35.20 13.92
CA GLN A 91 -2.74 -35.93 14.29
C GLN A 91 -4.01 -35.12 14.07
N VAL A 92 -4.02 -33.84 14.43
CA VAL A 92 -5.13 -32.91 14.14
C VAL A 92 -5.35 -32.76 12.63
N MET A 93 -4.26 -32.62 11.85
CA MET A 93 -4.35 -32.53 10.40
C MET A 93 -5.04 -33.73 9.76
N GLN A 94 -4.76 -34.94 10.23
CA GLN A 94 -5.42 -36.16 9.76
C GLN A 94 -6.92 -36.19 10.09
N GLN A 95 -7.34 -35.55 11.16
CA GLN A 95 -8.76 -35.45 11.54
C GLN A 95 -9.50 -34.38 10.75
N LEU A 96 -8.81 -33.29 10.33
CA LEU A 96 -9.41 -32.19 9.57
C LEU A 96 -9.67 -32.56 8.11
N ILE A 97 -8.76 -33.31 7.48
CA ILE A 97 -8.90 -33.71 6.07
C ILE A 97 -9.54 -35.09 5.99
N THR A 98 -10.86 -35.13 5.85
CA THR A 98 -11.64 -36.35 5.75
C THR A 98 -12.22 -36.53 4.34
N ASP A 99 -12.72 -37.74 4.07
CA ASP A 99 -13.41 -38.05 2.80
C ASP A 99 -14.86 -37.52 2.75
N ASN A 100 -15.36 -37.01 3.87
CA ASN A 100 -16.71 -36.49 4.03
C ASN A 100 -16.72 -34.98 4.18
N ASN A 101 -17.88 -34.36 3.92
CA ASN A 101 -18.06 -32.91 4.08
C ASN A 101 -17.11 -32.04 3.21
N GLN A 102 -16.81 -32.50 2.00
CA GLN A 102 -16.00 -31.78 1.07
C GLN A 102 -16.88 -30.98 0.10
N VAL A 103 -16.53 -29.71 -0.09
CA VAL A 103 -17.14 -28.85 -1.10
C VAL A 103 -16.03 -28.32 -2.00
N VAL A 104 -16.17 -28.50 -3.30
CA VAL A 104 -15.28 -27.93 -4.30
C VAL A 104 -16.06 -26.84 -5.04
N LEU A 105 -15.58 -25.61 -4.94
CA LEU A 105 -16.09 -24.47 -5.67
C LEU A 105 -15.07 -24.04 -6.70
N LEU A 106 -15.45 -24.04 -7.97
CA LEU A 106 -14.67 -23.51 -9.08
C LEU A 106 -15.42 -22.32 -9.65
N ALA A 107 -14.85 -21.14 -9.54
CA ALA A 107 -15.40 -19.90 -10.07
C ALA A 107 -14.41 -19.25 -11.05
N GLY A 108 -14.92 -18.71 -12.14
CA GLY A 108 -14.11 -18.00 -13.12
C GLY A 108 -14.98 -17.35 -14.19
N PRO A 109 -14.41 -16.45 -15.02
CA PRO A 109 -15.15 -15.74 -16.05
C PRO A 109 -15.57 -16.66 -17.20
N GLU A 110 -16.74 -16.46 -17.75
CA GLU A 110 -17.10 -17.03 -19.05
C GLU A 110 -16.29 -16.33 -20.14
N LYS A 111 -15.32 -17.04 -20.70
CA LYS A 111 -14.42 -16.51 -21.74
C LYS A 111 -14.24 -17.54 -22.84
N GLU A 112 -14.31 -17.10 -24.10
CA GLU A 112 -14.04 -17.94 -25.26
C GLU A 112 -12.64 -18.56 -25.16
N GLY A 113 -12.55 -19.89 -25.34
CA GLY A 113 -11.31 -20.64 -25.23
C GLY A 113 -10.93 -21.10 -23.80
N VAL A 114 -11.64 -20.67 -22.76
CA VAL A 114 -11.44 -21.19 -21.39
C VAL A 114 -12.38 -22.39 -21.18
N LYS A 115 -11.79 -23.55 -20.94
CA LYS A 115 -12.53 -24.79 -20.66
C LYS A 115 -12.42 -25.12 -19.17
N TYR A 116 -13.56 -25.16 -18.49
CA TYR A 116 -13.64 -25.57 -17.09
C TYR A 116 -13.84 -27.08 -17.00
N PRO A 117 -13.24 -27.77 -16.02
CA PRO A 117 -13.51 -29.17 -15.77
C PRO A 117 -14.97 -29.36 -15.33
N THR A 118 -15.55 -30.45 -15.81
CA THR A 118 -16.91 -30.87 -15.43
C THR A 118 -16.95 -31.40 -13.98
N LYS A 119 -18.15 -31.50 -13.44
CA LYS A 119 -18.34 -32.11 -12.10
C LYS A 119 -17.80 -33.54 -12.02
N GLU A 120 -17.94 -34.29 -13.11
CA GLU A 120 -17.46 -35.68 -13.24
C GLU A 120 -15.94 -35.74 -13.27
N GLU A 121 -15.28 -34.83 -13.98
CA GLU A 121 -13.81 -34.71 -14.04
C GLU A 121 -13.24 -34.31 -12.67
N ILE A 122 -13.87 -33.34 -11.98
CA ILE A 122 -13.50 -32.96 -10.60
C ILE A 122 -13.68 -34.15 -9.65
N ALA A 123 -14.80 -34.85 -9.71
CA ALA A 123 -15.05 -36.02 -8.85
C ALA A 123 -14.07 -37.16 -9.14
N ALA A 124 -13.67 -37.36 -10.40
CA ALA A 124 -12.64 -38.33 -10.76
C ALA A 124 -11.28 -37.96 -10.17
N LEU A 125 -10.88 -36.69 -10.26
CA LEU A 125 -9.63 -36.18 -9.72
C LEU A 125 -9.57 -36.33 -8.17
N LEU A 126 -10.66 -36.04 -7.48
CA LEU A 126 -10.78 -36.26 -6.02
C LEU A 126 -10.60 -37.73 -5.64
N LYS A 127 -11.13 -38.66 -6.44
CA LYS A 127 -10.93 -40.11 -6.20
C LYS A 127 -9.48 -40.53 -6.49
N GLN A 128 -8.87 -39.99 -7.53
CA GLN A 128 -7.47 -40.28 -7.88
C GLN A 128 -6.47 -39.77 -6.84
N MET A 129 -6.80 -38.72 -6.08
CA MET A 129 -5.95 -38.12 -5.05
C MET A 129 -5.40 -39.18 -4.10
N LYS A 130 -6.21 -40.18 -3.71
CA LYS A 130 -5.82 -41.27 -2.79
C LYS A 130 -4.74 -42.20 -3.37
N SER A 131 -4.57 -42.24 -4.68
CA SER A 131 -3.61 -43.05 -5.40
C SER A 131 -2.39 -42.29 -5.90
N PHE A 132 -2.27 -41.03 -5.60
CA PHE A 132 -1.11 -40.23 -5.99
C PHE A 132 0.16 -40.81 -5.36
N ASP A 133 1.18 -41.00 -6.21
CA ASP A 133 2.53 -41.37 -5.78
C ASP A 133 3.24 -40.15 -5.21
N LEU A 134 3.10 -39.93 -3.93
CA LEU A 134 3.62 -38.77 -3.21
C LEU A 134 4.77 -39.17 -2.29
N LYS A 135 5.78 -38.31 -2.26
CA LYS A 135 6.86 -38.38 -1.25
C LYS A 135 6.62 -37.36 -0.14
N PRO A 136 7.15 -37.59 1.07
CA PRO A 136 7.16 -36.58 2.11
C PRO A 136 7.74 -35.26 1.61
N TYR A 137 7.22 -34.17 2.14
CA TYR A 137 7.78 -32.86 1.83
C TYR A 137 9.21 -32.73 2.38
N GLU A 138 10.13 -32.27 1.55
CA GLU A 138 11.48 -31.92 1.96
C GLU A 138 11.57 -30.41 2.16
N ASP A 139 11.64 -29.98 3.40
CA ASP A 139 11.76 -28.57 3.74
C ASP A 139 13.22 -28.11 3.63
N LYS A 140 13.55 -27.52 2.50
CA LYS A 140 14.88 -26.91 2.27
C LYS A 140 14.94 -25.57 3.02
N VAL A 141 15.60 -25.56 4.16
CA VAL A 141 15.84 -24.36 4.95
C VAL A 141 17.31 -23.97 4.83
N SER A 142 17.57 -22.70 4.49
CA SER A 142 18.92 -22.14 4.56
C SER A 142 19.18 -21.64 5.98
N ASN A 143 20.25 -22.12 6.59
CA ASN A 143 20.75 -21.63 7.89
C ASN A 143 21.82 -20.53 7.70
N GLU A 144 21.94 -19.99 6.49
CA GLU A 144 22.88 -18.90 6.22
C GLU A 144 22.44 -17.61 6.94
N PRO A 145 23.40 -16.82 7.46
CA PRO A 145 23.08 -15.49 7.98
C PRO A 145 22.60 -14.59 6.85
N LEU A 146 21.76 -13.59 7.17
CA LEU A 146 21.27 -12.61 6.19
C LEU A 146 22.43 -11.92 5.46
N LEU A 147 23.50 -11.60 6.18
CA LEU A 147 24.73 -11.04 5.62
C LEU A 147 25.86 -12.07 5.75
N LYS A 148 26.48 -12.46 4.65
CA LYS A 148 27.68 -13.30 4.65
C LYS A 148 28.90 -12.52 5.15
N GLU A 149 28.97 -11.25 4.80
CA GLU A 149 30.03 -10.33 5.22
C GLU A 149 29.42 -9.12 5.91
N GLU A 150 29.98 -8.78 7.04
CA GLU A 150 29.58 -7.59 7.79
C GLU A 150 29.98 -6.32 7.03
N PRO A 151 29.12 -5.29 6.97
CA PRO A 151 29.50 -4.00 6.42
C PRO A 151 30.73 -3.44 7.13
N LYS A 152 31.63 -2.79 6.40
CA LYS A 152 32.78 -2.10 7.00
C LYS A 152 32.38 -1.01 8.00
N GLY A 153 31.09 -0.61 7.93
CA GLY A 153 30.51 0.40 8.79
C GLY A 153 31.00 1.80 8.48
N GLY A 154 30.35 2.77 9.10
CA GLY A 154 30.73 4.16 9.08
C GLY A 154 30.86 4.68 10.53
N LYS A 155 30.99 6.00 10.66
CA LYS A 155 31.06 6.69 11.94
C LYS A 155 29.96 7.74 12.03
N ILE A 156 29.47 8.00 13.24
CA ILE A 156 28.68 9.19 13.53
C ILE A 156 29.67 10.36 13.62
N VAL A 157 29.57 11.30 12.70
CA VAL A 157 30.44 12.48 12.63
C VAL A 157 29.83 13.70 13.29
N SER A 158 28.52 13.70 13.50
CA SER A 158 27.80 14.75 14.22
C SER A 158 26.57 14.18 14.90
N GLU A 159 26.32 14.62 16.12
CA GLU A 159 25.11 14.38 16.90
C GLU A 159 24.66 15.67 17.53
N LYS A 160 23.40 16.03 17.38
CA LYS A 160 22.80 17.23 17.97
C LYS A 160 21.27 17.10 18.06
N ALA A 161 20.65 18.01 18.80
CA ALA A 161 19.20 18.17 18.71
C ALA A 161 18.78 18.41 17.26
N GLY A 162 17.73 17.73 16.83
CA GLY A 162 17.14 17.91 15.51
C GLY A 162 16.39 19.24 15.41
N ASP A 163 16.18 19.65 14.18
CA ASP A 163 15.60 20.97 13.88
C ASP A 163 14.08 20.99 14.13
N ILE A 164 13.43 19.80 14.31
CA ILE A 164 11.96 19.68 14.40
C ILE A 164 11.53 18.48 15.27
N TYR A 165 10.35 18.57 15.83
CA TYR A 165 9.61 17.50 16.56
C TYR A 165 10.36 16.85 17.73
N GLY A 166 11.36 17.54 18.31
CA GLY A 166 12.15 16.97 19.41
C GLY A 166 12.99 15.76 19.01
N THR A 167 13.42 15.70 17.77
CA THR A 167 14.28 14.62 17.26
C THR A 167 15.73 14.75 17.68
N THR A 168 16.46 13.64 17.66
CA THR A 168 17.93 13.61 17.65
C THR A 168 18.42 13.49 16.22
N LYS A 169 19.30 14.37 15.78
CA LYS A 169 19.91 14.36 14.45
C LYS A 169 21.31 13.78 14.49
N LEU A 170 21.54 12.74 13.69
CA LEU A 170 22.86 12.18 13.44
C LEU A 170 23.27 12.47 11.99
N VAL A 171 24.56 12.70 11.78
CA VAL A 171 25.18 12.72 10.45
C VAL A 171 26.23 11.63 10.42
N LEU A 172 26.19 10.78 9.40
CA LEU A 172 27.12 9.67 9.23
C LEU A 172 28.26 10.04 8.29
N SER A 173 29.38 9.33 8.39
CA SER A 173 30.59 9.60 7.60
C SER A 173 30.42 9.48 6.10
N ASN A 174 29.42 8.74 5.64
CA ASN A 174 29.05 8.61 4.22
C ASN A 174 28.02 9.66 3.74
N GLY A 175 27.68 10.65 4.60
CA GLY A 175 26.75 11.73 4.27
C GLY A 175 25.29 11.49 4.65
N VAL A 176 24.90 10.26 5.01
CA VAL A 176 23.54 9.92 5.45
C VAL A 176 23.14 10.77 6.66
N LYS A 177 21.95 11.32 6.63
CA LYS A 177 21.32 12.03 7.75
C LYS A 177 20.27 11.13 8.38
N VAL A 178 20.21 11.13 9.72
CA VAL A 178 19.28 10.32 10.48
C VAL A 178 18.58 11.19 11.52
N TYR A 179 17.25 11.12 11.58
CA TYR A 179 16.43 11.78 12.60
C TYR A 179 15.68 10.73 13.40
N ILE A 180 15.77 10.80 14.72
CA ILE A 180 15.24 9.79 15.64
C ILE A 180 14.21 10.43 16.57
N LYS A 181 13.07 9.87 16.63
CA LYS A 181 12.00 10.19 17.59
C LYS A 181 11.53 8.87 18.23
N ALA A 182 11.97 9.15 19.38
CA ALA A 182 11.79 7.81 20.03
C ALA A 182 10.38 7.11 19.97
N ASP A 183 7.92 3.06 19.93
CA ASP A 183 7.06 1.91 20.26
C ASP A 183 7.30 0.69 19.34
N GLN A 184 6.51 0.63 18.48
CA GLN A 184 6.94 -0.09 17.27
C GLN A 184 7.88 0.85 16.54
N ILE A 185 9.06 0.38 16.15
CA ILE A 185 10.00 1.18 15.39
C ILE A 185 9.57 1.21 13.93
N LEU A 186 9.27 2.40 13.45
CA LEU A 186 9.06 2.68 12.03
C LEU A 186 10.27 3.39 11.47
N MET A 187 10.65 3.04 10.27
CA MET A 187 11.75 3.64 9.52
C MET A 187 11.26 4.11 8.14
N LYS A 188 11.73 5.27 7.72
CA LYS A 188 11.66 5.71 6.33
C LYS A 188 12.97 6.40 5.96
N GLY A 189 13.47 6.09 4.77
CA GLY A 189 14.57 6.81 4.13
C GLY A 189 14.08 7.39 2.82
N THR A 190 14.36 8.66 2.54
CA THR A 190 13.90 9.34 1.33
C THR A 190 15.05 10.11 0.70
N SER A 191 15.16 10.04 -0.63
CA SER A 191 16.04 10.81 -1.49
C SER A 191 15.27 11.39 -2.66
N LEU A 192 15.76 12.49 -3.25
CA LEU A 192 15.17 13.13 -4.43
C LEU A 192 15.77 12.55 -5.71
N GLY A 193 14.95 12.45 -6.76
CA GLY A 193 15.35 11.97 -8.08
C GLY A 193 14.24 11.19 -8.76
N GLY A 194 13.96 10.03 -8.24
CA GLY A 194 12.88 9.18 -8.71
C GLY A 194 13.05 8.70 -10.15
N SER A 195 11.99 8.20 -10.69
CA SER A 195 11.93 7.76 -12.09
C SER A 195 12.04 8.90 -13.10
N SER A 196 11.94 10.17 -12.64
CA SER A 196 12.15 11.35 -13.47
C SER A 196 13.56 11.41 -14.08
N GLN A 197 14.51 10.68 -13.52
CA GLN A 197 15.89 10.63 -14.02
C GLN A 197 16.04 9.86 -15.33
N PHE A 198 15.08 9.00 -15.65
CA PHE A 198 15.11 8.17 -16.86
C PHE A 198 14.28 8.80 -17.99
N PRO A 199 14.69 8.62 -19.26
CA PRO A 199 13.98 9.19 -20.41
C PRO A 199 12.65 8.48 -20.68
N ASP A 200 11.66 9.19 -21.18
CA ASP A 200 10.29 8.69 -21.41
C ASP A 200 10.21 7.48 -22.37
N LYS A 201 11.18 7.35 -23.29
CA LYS A 201 11.27 6.19 -24.19
C LYS A 201 11.45 4.85 -23.46
N GLU A 202 11.85 4.88 -22.20
CA GLU A 202 12.05 3.71 -21.34
C GLU A 202 10.87 3.45 -20.39
N ILE A 203 9.72 4.10 -20.64
CA ILE A 203 8.57 4.06 -19.72
C ILE A 203 8.13 2.65 -19.36
N LEU A 204 8.23 1.70 -20.29
CA LEU A 204 7.89 0.31 -20.03
C LEU A 204 8.74 -0.28 -18.88
N ASN A 205 10.05 -0.11 -18.92
CA ASN A 205 10.95 -0.58 -17.88
C ASN A 205 10.82 0.25 -16.59
N ILE A 206 10.65 1.57 -16.73
CA ILE A 206 10.41 2.49 -15.60
C ILE A 206 9.19 2.04 -14.79
N SER A 207 8.09 1.70 -15.45
CA SER A 207 6.86 1.27 -14.79
C SER A 207 7.02 -0.04 -14.00
N GLN A 208 8.06 -0.81 -14.29
CA GLN A 208 8.32 -2.12 -13.70
C GLN A 208 9.36 -2.10 -12.56
N ILE A 209 10.00 -0.95 -12.27
CA ILE A 209 11.06 -0.88 -11.27
C ILE A 209 10.60 -1.45 -9.92
N ASN A 210 9.44 -1.00 -9.44
CA ASN A 210 8.92 -1.40 -8.12
C ASN A 210 8.44 -2.85 -8.06
N SER A 211 7.96 -3.41 -9.17
CA SER A 211 7.41 -4.75 -9.21
C SER A 211 8.47 -5.81 -9.48
N VAL A 212 9.47 -5.48 -10.30
CA VAL A 212 10.41 -6.46 -10.87
C VAL A 212 11.76 -6.48 -10.14
N ALA A 213 12.25 -5.33 -9.66
CA ALA A 213 13.60 -5.26 -9.08
C ALA A 213 13.84 -6.23 -7.92
N MET A 214 12.81 -6.50 -7.12
CA MET A 214 12.89 -7.41 -5.96
C MET A 214 12.17 -8.75 -6.19
N VAL A 215 11.79 -9.08 -7.42
CA VAL A 215 11.07 -10.33 -7.71
C VAL A 215 11.90 -11.56 -7.37
N GLY A 216 13.20 -11.51 -7.58
CA GLY A 216 14.14 -12.58 -7.28
C GLY A 216 14.53 -12.71 -5.81
N GLY A 217 14.15 -11.75 -4.97
CA GLY A 217 14.55 -11.72 -3.56
C GLY A 217 15.71 -10.76 -3.28
N ILE A 218 16.50 -11.04 -2.24
CA ILE A 218 17.54 -10.14 -1.72
C ILE A 218 18.75 -10.95 -1.22
N GLY A 219 19.95 -10.47 -1.46
CA GLY A 219 21.18 -11.18 -1.07
C GLY A 219 21.24 -12.57 -1.70
N ASN A 220 21.36 -13.60 -0.87
CA ASN A 220 21.35 -15.00 -1.31
C ASN A 220 19.95 -15.65 -1.20
N PHE A 221 18.96 -14.91 -0.73
CA PHE A 221 17.64 -15.45 -0.42
C PHE A 221 16.64 -15.16 -1.55
N SER A 222 15.96 -16.19 -2.02
CA SER A 222 14.69 -16.02 -2.74
C SER A 222 13.64 -15.41 -1.78
N LYS A 223 12.51 -14.95 -2.31
CA LYS A 223 11.42 -14.46 -1.43
C LYS A 223 10.95 -15.52 -0.45
N VAL A 224 10.89 -16.77 -0.89
CA VAL A 224 10.46 -17.90 -0.05
C VAL A 224 11.50 -18.19 1.05
N ASP A 225 12.78 -18.26 0.69
CA ASP A 225 13.86 -18.51 1.65
C ASP A 225 13.98 -17.37 2.66
N LEU A 226 13.81 -16.13 2.22
CA LEU A 226 13.80 -14.97 3.11
C LEU A 226 12.66 -15.05 4.12
N SER A 227 11.45 -15.41 3.67
CA SER A 227 10.31 -15.61 4.56
C SER A 227 10.58 -16.68 5.60
N LYS A 228 11.24 -17.79 5.21
CA LYS A 228 11.66 -18.85 6.15
C LYS A 228 12.71 -18.36 7.14
N ALA A 229 13.71 -17.61 6.68
CA ALA A 229 14.79 -17.08 7.51
C ALA A 229 14.31 -16.01 8.52
N LEU A 230 13.22 -15.32 8.21
CA LEU A 230 12.61 -14.30 9.08
C LEU A 230 11.51 -14.84 10.00
N ALA A 231 11.27 -16.16 10.03
CA ALA A 231 10.24 -16.73 10.89
C ALA A 231 10.51 -16.40 12.37
N GLY A 232 9.48 -15.96 13.08
CA GLY A 232 9.56 -15.50 14.48
C GLY A 232 10.18 -14.11 14.67
N LYS A 233 10.57 -13.43 13.60
CA LYS A 233 11.08 -12.05 13.64
C LYS A 233 10.00 -11.08 13.17
N ARG A 234 9.95 -9.93 13.83
CA ARG A 234 9.12 -8.79 13.41
C ARG A 234 10.01 -7.73 12.80
N ALA A 235 10.40 -7.93 11.56
CA ALA A 235 11.19 -7.00 10.78
C ALA A 235 10.79 -7.06 9.32
N SER A 236 10.56 -5.91 8.70
CA SER A 236 10.27 -5.78 7.27
C SER A 236 10.94 -4.56 6.70
N VAL A 237 11.36 -4.65 5.43
CA VAL A 237 11.90 -3.52 4.65
C VAL A 237 11.40 -3.65 3.23
N GLY A 238 10.98 -2.53 2.66
CA GLY A 238 10.62 -2.39 1.26
C GLY A 238 11.22 -1.12 0.66
N ALA A 239 11.50 -1.15 -0.63
CA ALA A 239 11.97 -0.01 -1.38
C ALA A 239 11.01 0.37 -2.49
N GLY A 240 10.99 1.65 -2.87
CA GLY A 240 10.16 2.16 -3.95
C GLY A 240 10.80 3.34 -4.66
N VAL A 241 10.48 3.46 -5.94
CA VAL A 241 10.87 4.58 -6.79
C VAL A 241 9.59 5.25 -7.30
N SER A 242 9.34 6.47 -6.84
CA SER A 242 8.24 7.30 -7.32
C SER A 242 8.66 8.15 -8.53
N ALA A 243 7.82 9.07 -8.96
CA ALA A 243 8.18 10.01 -10.01
C ALA A 243 9.37 10.91 -9.60
N THR A 244 9.43 11.33 -8.34
CA THR A 244 10.33 12.38 -7.84
C THR A 244 11.26 11.93 -6.72
N THR A 245 11.04 10.76 -6.13
CA THR A 245 11.80 10.28 -4.96
C THR A 245 12.10 8.78 -5.05
N GLU A 246 13.17 8.37 -4.39
CA GLU A 246 13.42 7.01 -3.94
C GLU A 246 13.11 6.91 -2.46
N THR A 247 12.50 5.80 -2.05
CA THR A 247 12.16 5.56 -0.66
C THR A 247 12.54 4.16 -0.22
N VAL A 248 12.95 4.04 1.03
CA VAL A 248 13.05 2.77 1.76
C VAL A 248 12.23 2.90 3.02
N SER A 249 11.33 1.97 3.25
CA SER A 249 10.47 1.94 4.44
C SER A 249 10.66 0.63 5.17
N GLY A 250 10.62 0.66 6.49
CA GLY A 250 10.74 -0.53 7.31
C GLY A 250 9.98 -0.40 8.62
N SER A 251 9.74 -1.55 9.22
CA SER A 251 9.19 -1.65 10.57
C SER A 251 9.80 -2.83 11.31
N CYS A 252 9.98 -2.70 12.61
CA CYS A 252 10.44 -3.81 13.44
C CYS A 252 10.00 -3.67 14.89
N SER A 253 10.10 -4.80 15.63
CA SER A 253 10.16 -4.74 17.09
C SER A 253 11.54 -4.22 17.55
N PRO A 254 11.66 -3.69 18.78
CA PRO A 254 12.97 -3.24 19.28
C PRO A 254 14.05 -4.33 19.27
N LYS A 255 13.69 -5.59 19.53
CA LYS A 255 14.62 -6.73 19.52
C LYS A 255 15.09 -7.11 18.11
N ASP A 256 14.31 -6.80 17.08
CA ASP A 256 14.60 -7.14 15.69
C ASP A 256 15.19 -5.96 14.89
N PHE A 257 15.62 -4.89 15.58
CA PHE A 257 16.16 -3.69 14.93
C PHE A 257 17.36 -4.01 14.03
N GLU A 258 18.29 -4.84 14.51
CA GLU A 258 19.44 -5.24 13.69
C GLU A 258 19.01 -5.99 12.43
N THR A 259 18.00 -6.86 12.52
CA THR A 259 17.44 -7.54 11.34
C THR A 259 16.89 -6.54 10.33
N MET A 260 16.18 -5.50 10.77
CA MET A 260 15.70 -4.43 9.87
C MET A 260 16.87 -3.68 9.24
N MET A 261 17.94 -3.41 9.97
CA MET A 261 19.15 -2.75 9.44
C MET A 261 19.86 -3.62 8.40
N GLN A 262 19.98 -4.93 8.64
CA GLN A 262 20.53 -5.89 7.68
C GLN A 262 19.70 -5.93 6.37
N LEU A 263 18.39 -6.00 6.49
CA LEU A 263 17.48 -5.96 5.33
C LEU A 263 17.61 -4.64 4.58
N THR A 264 17.71 -3.51 5.28
CA THR A 264 17.93 -2.20 4.67
C THR A 264 19.24 -2.17 3.89
N TYR A 265 20.33 -2.66 4.48
CA TYR A 265 21.61 -2.74 3.82
C TYR A 265 21.57 -3.57 2.53
N LEU A 266 20.95 -4.75 2.60
CA LEU A 266 20.78 -5.63 1.43
C LEU A 266 19.89 -5.01 0.35
N THR A 267 18.87 -4.25 0.74
CA THR A 267 17.97 -3.54 -0.19
C THR A 267 18.73 -2.55 -1.07
N PHE A 268 19.74 -1.88 -0.53
CA PHE A 268 20.63 -1.00 -1.29
C PHE A 268 21.67 -1.76 -2.11
N THR A 269 22.25 -2.81 -1.55
CA THR A 269 23.50 -3.38 -2.06
C THR A 269 23.34 -4.68 -2.83
N ALA A 270 22.28 -5.44 -2.58
CA ALA A 270 22.16 -6.81 -3.06
C ALA A 270 20.76 -7.21 -3.55
N PRO A 271 20.12 -6.44 -4.44
CA PRO A 271 18.90 -6.93 -5.10
C PRO A 271 19.25 -8.17 -5.92
N ARG A 272 18.54 -9.28 -5.69
CA ARG A 272 18.84 -10.58 -6.31
C ARG A 272 18.11 -10.71 -7.64
N LYS A 273 18.87 -11.07 -8.70
CA LYS A 273 18.29 -11.44 -9.98
C LYS A 273 17.94 -12.93 -9.99
N ASP A 274 16.72 -13.26 -10.46
CA ASP A 274 16.24 -14.62 -10.60
C ASP A 274 15.33 -14.72 -11.83
N ASN A 275 15.81 -15.39 -12.88
CA ASN A 275 15.10 -15.46 -14.14
C ASN A 275 13.83 -16.31 -14.05
N GLU A 276 13.80 -17.37 -13.24
CA GLU A 276 12.59 -18.19 -13.06
C GLU A 276 11.50 -17.40 -12.34
N ALA A 277 11.86 -16.67 -11.31
CA ALA A 277 10.93 -15.78 -10.59
C ALA A 277 10.39 -14.67 -11.52
N PHE A 278 11.23 -14.14 -12.43
CA PHE A 278 10.81 -13.15 -13.40
C PHE A 278 9.88 -13.74 -14.47
N GLU A 279 10.15 -14.93 -14.99
CA GLU A 279 9.23 -15.60 -15.93
C GLU A 279 7.88 -15.90 -15.27
N SER A 280 7.89 -16.37 -14.02
CA SER A 280 6.68 -16.57 -13.24
C SER A 280 5.89 -15.26 -13.04
N TYR A 281 6.59 -14.14 -12.79
CA TYR A 281 5.99 -12.81 -12.72
C TYR A 281 5.32 -12.41 -14.04
N LYS A 282 6.00 -12.57 -15.18
CA LYS A 282 5.44 -12.26 -16.50
C LYS A 282 4.19 -13.06 -16.80
N ASN A 283 4.21 -14.36 -16.50
CA ASN A 283 3.06 -15.23 -16.76
C ASN A 283 1.83 -14.80 -15.94
N ARG A 284 2.02 -14.44 -14.66
CA ARG A 284 0.91 -13.89 -13.85
C ARG A 284 0.40 -12.57 -14.40
N MET A 285 1.31 -11.65 -14.73
CA MET A 285 0.94 -10.34 -15.30
C MET A 285 0.16 -10.50 -16.62
N LYS A 286 0.58 -11.41 -17.52
CA LYS A 286 -0.18 -11.69 -18.74
C LYS A 286 -1.59 -12.17 -18.44
N ALA A 287 -1.74 -13.11 -17.50
CA ALA A 287 -3.05 -13.63 -17.11
C ALA A 287 -3.94 -12.53 -16.51
N GLU A 288 -3.39 -11.65 -15.68
CA GLU A 288 -4.09 -10.49 -15.13
C GLU A 288 -4.53 -9.51 -16.23
N LEU A 289 -3.62 -9.18 -17.16
CA LEU A 289 -3.89 -8.25 -18.25
C LEU A 289 -4.91 -8.80 -19.28
N GLN A 290 -4.91 -10.10 -19.56
CA GLN A 290 -5.91 -10.73 -20.39
C GLN A 290 -7.31 -10.59 -19.82
N ASN A 291 -7.46 -10.60 -18.49
CA ASN A 291 -8.73 -10.42 -17.81
C ASN A 291 -9.09 -8.95 -17.57
N ALA A 292 -8.10 -8.06 -17.58
CA ALA A 292 -8.30 -6.64 -17.36
C ALA A 292 -9.21 -5.97 -18.41
N ASP A 293 -9.12 -6.38 -19.67
CA ASP A 293 -9.98 -5.84 -20.75
C ASP A 293 -11.48 -6.18 -20.58
N ALA A 294 -11.79 -7.26 -19.84
CA ALA A 294 -13.16 -7.62 -19.48
C ALA A 294 -13.71 -6.75 -18.33
N ASN A 295 -12.85 -6.14 -17.52
CA ASN A 295 -13.27 -5.31 -16.41
C ASN A 295 -13.63 -3.89 -16.89
N PRO A 296 -14.88 -3.44 -16.74
CA PRO A 296 -15.30 -2.09 -17.16
C PRO A 296 -14.47 -0.97 -16.49
N MET A 297 -14.04 -1.17 -15.24
CA MET A 297 -13.24 -0.17 -14.52
C MET A 297 -11.83 0.02 -15.10
N THR A 298 -11.28 -0.97 -15.80
CA THR A 298 -10.02 -0.79 -16.56
C THR A 298 -10.22 0.20 -17.70
N ALA A 299 -11.29 0.05 -18.48
CA ALA A 299 -11.61 0.99 -19.55
C ALA A 299 -11.90 2.41 -19.00
N PHE A 300 -12.57 2.49 -17.85
CA PHE A 300 -12.80 3.77 -17.17
C PHE A 300 -11.49 4.43 -16.76
N SER A 301 -10.59 3.71 -16.09
CA SER A 301 -9.29 4.21 -15.63
C SER A 301 -8.39 4.66 -16.80
N ASP A 302 -8.35 3.90 -17.89
CA ASP A 302 -7.63 4.25 -19.12
C ASP A 302 -8.17 5.55 -19.73
N THR A 303 -9.51 5.68 -19.78
CA THR A 303 -10.16 6.89 -20.30
C THR A 303 -9.90 8.10 -19.39
N VAL A 304 -9.94 7.93 -18.09
CA VAL A 304 -9.58 8.98 -17.12
C VAL A 304 -8.12 9.41 -17.31
N SER A 305 -7.19 8.45 -17.40
CA SER A 305 -5.77 8.74 -17.61
C SER A 305 -5.54 9.55 -18.90
N TYR A 306 -6.21 9.17 -19.98
CA TYR A 306 -6.16 9.92 -21.23
C TYR A 306 -6.81 11.32 -21.12
N ALA A 307 -7.94 11.43 -20.42
CA ALA A 307 -8.61 12.70 -20.18
C ALA A 307 -7.71 13.67 -19.42
N LEU A 308 -6.97 13.17 -18.44
CA LEU A 308 -6.04 13.97 -17.62
C LEU A 308 -4.79 14.38 -18.39
N TYR A 309 -4.13 13.45 -19.05
CA TYR A 309 -2.75 13.63 -19.55
C TYR A 309 -2.59 13.49 -21.07
N GLY A 310 -3.69 13.16 -21.77
CA GLY A 310 -3.63 12.90 -23.21
C GLY A 310 -2.75 11.69 -23.53
N ASN A 311 -1.93 11.81 -24.55
CA ASN A 311 -0.98 10.78 -24.96
C ASN A 311 0.41 10.97 -24.34
N HIS A 312 0.50 11.54 -23.13
CA HIS A 312 1.80 11.68 -22.49
C HIS A 312 2.44 10.29 -22.25
N PRO A 313 3.71 10.06 -22.59
CA PRO A 313 4.32 8.73 -22.50
C PRO A 313 4.24 8.11 -21.10
N ARG A 314 4.30 8.92 -20.04
CA ARG A 314 4.23 8.46 -18.65
C ARG A 314 2.80 8.16 -18.16
N SER A 315 1.79 8.55 -18.93
CA SER A 315 0.38 8.19 -18.70
C SER A 315 0.02 6.97 -19.56
N PHE A 316 0.67 5.86 -19.26
CA PHE A 316 0.55 4.67 -20.09
C PHE A 316 -0.06 3.51 -19.29
N SER A 317 -0.86 2.70 -19.98
CA SER A 317 -1.42 1.47 -19.41
C SER A 317 -0.69 0.26 -19.99
N MET A 318 -0.24 -0.62 -19.12
CA MET A 318 0.38 -1.88 -19.52
C MET A 318 -0.63 -2.74 -20.28
N LYS A 319 -0.19 -3.31 -21.41
CA LYS A 319 -0.98 -4.28 -22.19
C LYS A 319 -0.24 -5.62 -22.27
N GLU A 320 -0.98 -6.71 -22.47
CA GLU A 320 -0.42 -8.06 -22.49
C GLU A 320 0.76 -8.20 -23.46
N ASN A 321 0.64 -7.66 -24.67
CA ASN A 321 1.68 -7.72 -25.72
C ASN A 321 2.96 -6.91 -25.41
N MET A 322 2.97 -6.17 -24.30
CA MET A 322 4.13 -5.41 -23.82
C MET A 322 4.95 -6.21 -22.81
N VAL A 323 4.35 -7.20 -22.15
CA VAL A 323 4.98 -7.93 -21.04
C VAL A 323 6.31 -8.57 -21.43
N ASP A 324 6.37 -9.19 -22.61
CA ASP A 324 7.61 -9.82 -23.10
C ASP A 324 8.71 -8.82 -23.53
N LYS A 325 8.37 -7.55 -23.62
CA LYS A 325 9.33 -6.48 -23.95
C LYS A 325 9.97 -5.86 -22.71
N ILE A 326 9.58 -6.29 -21.51
CA ILE A 326 10.21 -5.85 -20.26
C ILE A 326 11.65 -6.38 -20.24
N ASP A 327 12.62 -5.49 -20.16
CA ASP A 327 14.03 -5.83 -20.03
C ASP A 327 14.42 -5.91 -18.55
N TYR A 328 14.55 -7.15 -18.06
CA TYR A 328 14.87 -7.41 -16.65
C TYR A 328 16.22 -6.81 -16.22
N ASP A 329 17.24 -6.92 -17.10
CA ASP A 329 18.56 -6.35 -16.81
C ASP A 329 18.47 -4.82 -16.69
N ARG A 330 17.75 -4.20 -17.61
CA ARG A 330 17.55 -2.75 -17.58
C ARG A 330 16.80 -2.28 -16.35
N VAL A 331 15.74 -2.98 -15.94
CA VAL A 331 15.03 -2.69 -14.70
C VAL A 331 15.95 -2.79 -13.48
N MET A 332 16.79 -3.83 -13.41
CA MET A 332 17.76 -4.00 -12.32
C MET A 332 18.82 -2.88 -12.32
N GLU A 333 19.28 -2.44 -13.48
CA GLU A 333 20.19 -1.29 -13.60
C GLU A 333 19.54 -0.01 -13.11
N MET A 334 18.29 0.25 -13.50
CA MET A 334 17.52 1.43 -13.04
C MET A 334 17.37 1.43 -11.52
N TYR A 335 17.00 0.30 -10.94
CA TYR A 335 16.90 0.17 -9.49
C TYR A 335 18.26 0.45 -8.81
N LYS A 336 19.32 -0.23 -9.24
CA LYS A 336 20.66 -0.03 -8.69
C LYS A 336 21.15 1.40 -8.82
N ASP A 337 20.82 2.09 -9.92
CA ASP A 337 21.17 3.50 -10.11
C ASP A 337 20.51 4.39 -9.05
N ARG A 338 19.25 4.11 -8.69
CA ARG A 338 18.53 4.90 -7.69
C ARG A 338 19.06 4.69 -6.26
N PHE A 339 19.60 3.53 -5.95
CA PHE A 339 20.07 3.17 -4.61
C PHE A 339 21.60 3.11 -4.45
N LYS A 340 22.38 3.52 -5.46
CA LYS A 340 23.86 3.47 -5.40
C LYS A 340 24.51 4.56 -4.56
N ASP A 341 23.76 5.58 -4.16
CA ASP A 341 24.27 6.68 -3.33
C ASP A 341 23.35 6.93 -2.14
N ALA A 342 23.85 6.62 -0.95
CA ALA A 342 23.11 6.87 0.28
C ALA A 342 23.34 8.27 0.85
N SER A 343 24.30 9.05 0.34
CA SER A 343 24.66 10.37 0.89
C SER A 343 23.56 11.41 0.76
N ASP A 344 22.64 11.25 -0.20
CA ASP A 344 21.50 12.13 -0.41
C ASP A 344 20.23 11.65 0.30
N PHE A 345 20.26 10.46 0.93
CA PHE A 345 19.15 9.97 1.73
C PHE A 345 19.09 10.64 3.10
N THR A 346 17.88 10.94 3.53
CA THR A 346 17.56 11.27 4.91
C THR A 346 16.69 10.17 5.49
N PHE A 347 17.15 9.54 6.57
CA PHE A 347 16.43 8.49 7.28
C PHE A 347 15.72 9.04 8.51
N TYR A 348 14.55 8.54 8.77
CA TYR A 348 13.73 8.85 9.93
C TYR A 348 13.41 7.55 10.68
N PHE A 349 13.60 7.57 12.00
CA PHE A 349 13.20 6.50 12.89
C PHE A 349 12.25 7.07 13.93
N VAL A 350 11.10 6.44 14.08
CA VAL A 350 10.07 6.80 15.06
C VAL A 350 9.66 5.56 15.82
N GLY A 351 9.61 5.63 17.14
CA GLY A 351 9.12 4.53 17.96
C GLY A 351 9.84 4.37 19.29
N ASN A 352 9.68 3.21 19.91
CA ASN A 352 10.33 2.85 21.18
C ASN A 352 11.83 2.56 20.96
N ILE A 353 12.61 3.63 20.89
CA ILE A 353 14.01 3.59 20.49
C ILE A 353 14.90 3.91 21.70
N ASP A 354 15.74 2.95 22.07
CA ASP A 354 16.92 3.21 22.88
C ASP A 354 18.03 3.73 21.96
N VAL A 355 18.13 5.05 21.87
CA VAL A 355 19.04 5.74 20.93
C VAL A 355 20.48 5.28 21.09
N GLU A 356 20.95 5.09 22.33
CA GLU A 356 22.33 4.69 22.59
C GLU A 356 22.64 3.28 22.10
N LYS A 357 21.70 2.34 22.26
CA LYS A 357 21.86 0.97 21.75
C LYS A 357 21.79 0.91 20.23
N MET A 358 21.03 1.79 19.60
CA MET A 358 20.81 1.75 18.15
C MET A 358 21.87 2.50 17.35
N LYS A 359 22.52 3.51 17.92
CA LYS A 359 23.60 4.26 17.26
C LYS A 359 24.68 3.38 16.62
N PRO A 360 25.24 2.36 17.29
CA PRO A 360 26.27 1.51 16.69
C PRO A 360 25.75 0.75 15.45
N MET A 361 24.51 0.27 15.49
CA MET A 361 23.89 -0.43 14.36
C MET A 361 23.60 0.53 13.21
N ILE A 362 23.09 1.73 13.50
CA ILE A 362 22.89 2.79 12.51
C ILE A 362 24.22 3.15 11.83
N ALA A 363 25.28 3.37 12.60
CA ALA A 363 26.61 3.66 12.05
C ALA A 363 27.16 2.50 11.22
N LYS A 364 26.97 1.25 11.67
CA LYS A 364 27.42 0.05 10.97
C LYS A 364 26.71 -0.13 9.63
N TYR A 365 25.38 -0.16 9.64
CA TYR A 365 24.60 -0.52 8.46
C TYR A 365 24.33 0.67 7.54
N LEU A 366 23.79 1.77 8.03
CA LEU A 366 23.53 2.95 7.20
C LEU A 366 24.82 3.70 6.87
N GLY A 367 25.77 3.80 7.80
CA GLY A 367 27.08 4.39 7.56
C GLY A 367 27.98 3.55 6.64
N GLY A 368 27.68 2.26 6.49
CA GLY A 368 28.33 1.33 5.56
C GLY A 368 27.72 1.29 4.16
N LEU A 369 26.61 2.00 3.92
CA LEU A 369 26.00 2.07 2.59
C LEU A 369 26.92 2.79 1.58
N PRO A 370 26.85 2.41 0.30
CA PRO A 370 27.64 3.07 -0.73
C PRO A 370 27.29 4.56 -0.83
N SER A 371 28.29 5.39 -1.10
CA SER A 371 28.14 6.83 -1.27
C SER A 371 29.08 7.32 -2.35
N ILE A 372 28.56 8.12 -3.28
CA ILE A 372 29.30 8.79 -4.34
C ILE A 372 29.17 10.31 -4.27
N ASN A 373 28.52 10.83 -3.20
CA ASN A 373 28.25 12.25 -2.97
C ASN A 373 27.51 12.93 -4.14
N ARG A 374 26.58 12.20 -4.75
CA ARG A 374 25.73 12.72 -5.81
C ARG A 374 24.80 13.81 -5.24
N LYS A 375 24.70 14.92 -5.97
CA LYS A 375 23.71 15.96 -5.69
C LYS A 375 22.63 15.90 -6.77
N GLU A 376 21.51 15.36 -6.43
CA GLU A 376 20.42 15.12 -7.36
C GLU A 376 19.12 15.72 -6.86
N THR A 377 18.28 16.12 -7.81
CA THR A 377 16.88 16.47 -7.59
C THR A 377 16.05 15.90 -8.73
N PHE A 378 14.75 15.87 -8.59
CA PHE A 378 13.87 15.37 -9.64
C PHE A 378 13.86 16.31 -10.86
N LYS A 379 13.58 15.75 -12.03
CA LYS A 379 13.36 16.45 -13.28
C LYS A 379 11.86 16.65 -13.52
N ASP A 380 11.49 17.79 -14.05
CA ASP A 380 10.13 18.04 -14.52
C ASP A 380 9.88 17.26 -15.83
N THR A 381 9.08 16.22 -15.76
CA THR A 381 8.74 15.35 -16.89
C THR A 381 7.67 15.94 -17.81
N LYS A 382 7.18 17.16 -17.52
CA LYS A 382 6.12 17.84 -18.28
C LYS A 382 4.78 17.07 -18.31
N MET A 383 4.57 16.16 -17.39
CA MET A 383 3.30 15.47 -17.22
C MET A 383 2.36 16.41 -16.44
N GLU A 384 1.51 17.11 -17.18
CA GLU A 384 0.59 18.12 -16.62
C GLU A 384 -0.86 17.71 -16.88
N ILE A 385 -1.73 17.96 -15.89
CA ILE A 385 -3.17 17.76 -16.07
C ILE A 385 -3.68 18.75 -17.12
N ARG A 386 -4.56 18.25 -17.99
CA ARG A 386 -5.22 19.03 -19.05
C ARG A 386 -5.86 20.28 -18.47
N LYS A 387 -5.69 21.40 -19.18
CA LYS A 387 -6.36 22.67 -18.89
C LYS A 387 -7.61 22.83 -19.76
N GLY A 388 -8.51 23.68 -19.30
CA GLY A 388 -9.78 23.96 -19.97
C GLY A 388 -10.83 22.88 -19.66
N GLN A 389 -11.91 22.89 -20.43
CA GLN A 389 -13.01 21.96 -20.25
C GLN A 389 -12.85 20.76 -21.17
N TYR A 390 -13.06 19.56 -20.63
CA TYR A 390 -13.00 18.33 -21.37
C TYR A 390 -14.09 17.37 -20.86
N LYS A 391 -14.88 16.82 -21.79
CA LYS A 391 -15.88 15.80 -21.50
C LYS A 391 -15.66 14.59 -22.38
N ASN A 392 -15.73 13.42 -21.78
CA ASN A 392 -15.77 12.14 -22.48
C ASN A 392 -16.85 11.27 -21.87
N GLU A 393 -17.76 10.78 -22.72
CA GLU A 393 -18.79 9.84 -22.33
C GLU A 393 -18.74 8.64 -23.28
N PHE A 394 -18.70 7.45 -22.72
CA PHE A 394 -18.61 6.21 -23.49
C PHE A 394 -19.43 5.09 -22.85
N ALA A 395 -19.77 4.09 -23.67
CA ALA A 395 -20.52 2.91 -23.22
C ALA A 395 -19.59 1.69 -23.11
N LYS A 396 -19.76 0.93 -22.05
CA LYS A 396 -19.09 -0.36 -21.84
C LYS A 396 -20.10 -1.36 -21.28
N LYS A 397 -20.12 -2.56 -21.84
CA LYS A 397 -20.96 -3.66 -21.35
C LYS A 397 -20.61 -4.02 -19.92
N GLN A 398 -21.61 -4.20 -19.07
CA GLN A 398 -21.48 -4.54 -17.65
C GLN A 398 -22.55 -5.59 -17.28
N GLU A 399 -22.22 -6.50 -16.37
CA GLU A 399 -23.17 -7.50 -15.86
C GLU A 399 -24.33 -6.85 -15.10
N THR A 400 -24.03 -5.85 -14.28
CA THR A 400 -25.02 -4.99 -13.64
C THR A 400 -24.94 -3.62 -14.28
N PRO A 401 -26.03 -3.13 -14.91
CA PRO A 401 -26.03 -1.81 -15.52
C PRO A 401 -25.73 -0.71 -14.53
N MET A 402 -24.62 0.00 -14.73
CA MET A 402 -24.18 1.12 -13.89
C MET A 402 -23.56 2.23 -14.73
N ALA A 403 -23.80 3.47 -14.33
CA ALA A 403 -23.03 4.61 -14.79
C ALA A 403 -21.98 4.99 -13.73
N THR A 404 -20.73 5.13 -14.15
CA THR A 404 -19.64 5.67 -13.32
C THR A 404 -19.27 7.05 -13.82
N ILE A 405 -19.35 8.05 -12.95
CA ILE A 405 -19.15 9.45 -13.28
C ILE A 405 -17.99 10.00 -12.46
N MET A 406 -17.08 10.73 -13.12
CA MET A 406 -16.02 11.49 -12.48
C MET A 406 -16.06 12.94 -12.96
N PHE A 407 -16.05 13.86 -12.02
CA PHE A 407 -15.69 15.25 -12.23
C PHE A 407 -14.34 15.53 -11.59
N LEU A 408 -13.48 16.25 -12.29
CA LEU A 408 -12.20 16.69 -11.76
C LEU A 408 -11.97 18.16 -12.11
N PHE A 409 -11.79 18.95 -11.06
CA PHE A 409 -11.41 20.36 -11.17
C PHE A 409 -9.94 20.50 -10.80
N ASN A 410 -9.18 21.23 -11.60
CA ASN A 410 -7.78 21.44 -11.32
C ASN A 410 -7.33 22.90 -11.49
N GLY A 411 -6.26 23.25 -10.81
CA GLY A 411 -5.74 24.61 -10.89
C GLY A 411 -4.46 24.79 -10.10
N THR A 412 -3.94 26.01 -10.14
CA THR A 412 -2.78 26.41 -9.34
C THR A 412 -3.26 26.93 -7.99
N CYS A 413 -2.65 26.43 -6.92
CA CYS A 413 -2.86 26.92 -5.56
C CYS A 413 -1.55 26.80 -4.80
N LYS A 414 -1.24 27.82 -3.98
CA LYS A 414 -0.05 27.80 -3.14
C LYS A 414 -0.08 26.63 -2.18
N TYR A 415 1.02 25.89 -2.11
CA TYR A 415 1.19 24.80 -1.18
C TYR A 415 1.62 25.32 0.19
N ASP A 416 0.69 25.41 1.12
CA ASP A 416 0.93 25.75 2.53
C ASP A 416 -0.07 25.06 3.43
N LEU A 417 0.19 25.07 4.74
CA LEU A 417 -0.65 24.38 5.71
C LEU A 417 -2.09 24.91 5.73
N ARG A 418 -2.28 26.25 5.64
CA ARG A 418 -3.62 26.84 5.66
C ARG A 418 -4.47 26.36 4.47
N ASN A 419 -3.90 26.35 3.27
CA ASN A 419 -4.61 25.87 2.08
C ASN A 419 -4.90 24.39 2.14
N ASN A 420 -3.98 23.56 2.68
CA ASN A 420 -4.23 22.14 2.90
C ASN A 420 -5.36 21.89 3.90
N LEU A 421 -5.41 22.64 5.00
CA LEU A 421 -6.48 22.55 5.99
C LEU A 421 -7.82 23.05 5.43
N THR A 422 -7.79 24.13 4.63
CA THR A 422 -9.00 24.65 3.97
C THR A 422 -9.56 23.63 2.98
N LEU A 423 -8.70 22.96 2.21
CA LEU A 423 -9.10 21.88 1.32
C LEU A 423 -9.70 20.71 2.08
N SER A 424 -9.09 20.30 3.20
CA SER A 424 -9.63 19.22 4.03
C SER A 424 -11.02 19.55 4.62
N ILE A 425 -11.26 20.82 4.95
CA ILE A 425 -12.60 21.27 5.39
C ILE A 425 -13.59 21.25 4.23
N LEU A 426 -13.17 21.70 3.04
CA LEU A 426 -13.99 21.69 1.82
C LEU A 426 -14.42 20.27 1.45
N ASP A 427 -13.48 19.31 1.45
CA ASP A 427 -13.77 17.91 1.13
C ASP A 427 -14.84 17.34 2.06
N GLN A 428 -14.67 17.51 3.35
CA GLN A 428 -15.63 17.03 4.36
C GLN A 428 -16.99 17.72 4.24
N ALA A 429 -16.99 19.03 3.93
CA ALA A 429 -18.24 19.77 3.75
C ALA A 429 -19.01 19.29 2.52
N LEU A 430 -18.32 19.02 1.41
CA LEU A 430 -18.92 18.46 0.19
C LEU A 430 -19.42 17.03 0.41
N ASP A 431 -18.66 16.17 1.10
CA ASP A 431 -19.10 14.81 1.44
C ASP A 431 -20.40 14.83 2.26
N MET A 432 -20.53 15.73 3.22
CA MET A 432 -21.77 15.88 4.01
C MET A 432 -22.94 16.34 3.14
N VAL A 433 -22.71 17.30 2.24
CA VAL A 433 -23.75 17.81 1.33
C VAL A 433 -24.18 16.75 0.34
N TYR A 434 -23.23 16.04 -0.29
CA TYR A 434 -23.55 15.01 -1.27
C TYR A 434 -24.23 13.79 -0.62
N THR A 435 -23.86 13.44 0.59
CA THR A 435 -24.57 12.40 1.35
C THR A 435 -26.04 12.76 1.54
N ALA A 436 -26.33 13.99 1.98
CA ALA A 436 -27.69 14.44 2.22
C ALA A 436 -28.49 14.57 0.91
N GLU A 437 -27.95 15.24 -0.10
CA GLU A 437 -28.69 15.58 -1.32
C GLU A 437 -28.83 14.41 -2.30
N ILE A 438 -27.82 13.54 -2.42
CA ILE A 438 -27.77 12.49 -3.44
C ILE A 438 -28.14 11.13 -2.87
N ARG A 439 -27.52 10.75 -1.72
CA ARG A 439 -27.78 9.45 -1.13
C ARG A 439 -29.11 9.39 -0.40
N GLU A 440 -29.39 10.36 0.49
CA GLU A 440 -30.58 10.31 1.33
C GLU A 440 -31.84 10.78 0.62
N LYS A 441 -31.81 11.90 -0.12
CA LYS A 441 -32.98 12.43 -0.81
C LYS A 441 -33.31 11.68 -2.11
N GLU A 442 -32.31 11.40 -2.93
CA GLU A 442 -32.53 10.81 -4.26
C GLU A 442 -32.46 9.28 -4.27
N GLY A 443 -31.82 8.67 -3.26
CA GLY A 443 -31.63 7.21 -3.20
C GLY A 443 -30.93 6.65 -4.43
N GLY A 444 -30.12 7.47 -5.11
CA GLY A 444 -29.59 7.18 -6.43
C GLY A 444 -28.19 6.59 -6.45
N THR A 445 -27.51 6.53 -5.31
CA THR A 445 -26.15 6.00 -5.19
C THR A 445 -25.90 5.48 -3.78
N TYR A 446 -24.91 4.58 -3.66
CA TYR A 446 -24.38 4.19 -2.34
C TYR A 446 -23.56 5.29 -1.67
N GLY A 447 -22.99 6.22 -2.45
CA GLY A 447 -22.25 7.36 -1.96
C GLY A 447 -21.61 8.14 -3.11
N VAL A 448 -21.29 9.40 -2.81
CA VAL A 448 -20.47 10.28 -3.65
C VAL A 448 -19.17 10.50 -2.91
N SER A 449 -18.05 10.18 -3.52
CA SER A 449 -16.72 10.42 -2.95
C SER A 449 -16.18 11.74 -3.47
N CYS A 450 -15.87 12.66 -2.57
CA CYS A 450 -15.16 13.89 -2.87
C CYS A 450 -13.75 13.80 -2.27
N SER A 451 -12.74 14.13 -3.05
CA SER A 451 -11.35 14.12 -2.60
C SER A 451 -10.55 15.23 -3.24
N GLY A 452 -9.92 16.04 -2.40
CA GLY A 452 -9.00 17.08 -2.82
C GLY A 452 -7.54 16.70 -2.57
N SER A 453 -6.67 17.16 -3.44
CA SER A 453 -5.23 17.06 -3.23
C SER A 453 -4.54 18.37 -3.61
N LEU A 454 -3.59 18.77 -2.77
CA LEU A 454 -2.70 19.89 -3.03
C LEU A 454 -1.27 19.37 -3.05
N THR A 455 -0.56 19.56 -4.14
CA THR A 455 0.82 19.09 -4.32
C THR A 455 1.76 20.27 -4.48
N LYS A 456 3.00 20.14 -3.97
CA LYS A 456 4.06 21.12 -4.14
C LYS A 456 4.90 20.84 -5.38
N TYR A 457 5.19 19.59 -5.61
CA TYR A 457 6.12 19.14 -6.65
C TYR A 457 5.47 18.18 -7.65
N PRO A 458 5.89 18.22 -8.94
CA PRO A 458 6.88 19.13 -9.52
C PRO A 458 6.41 20.58 -9.64
N LYS A 459 5.10 20.84 -9.50
CA LYS A 459 4.45 22.16 -9.50
C LYS A 459 3.36 22.23 -8.44
N GLU A 460 3.13 23.43 -7.91
CA GLU A 460 1.99 23.69 -7.03
C GLU A 460 0.68 23.50 -7.79
N GLN A 461 -0.06 22.46 -7.42
CA GLN A 461 -1.29 22.07 -8.10
C GLN A 461 -2.36 21.65 -7.10
N LEU A 462 -3.57 22.16 -7.30
CA LEU A 462 -4.79 21.78 -6.62
C LEU A 462 -5.64 20.94 -7.55
N VAL A 463 -6.12 19.80 -7.04
CA VAL A 463 -7.10 18.94 -7.71
C VAL A 463 -8.25 18.70 -6.74
N LEU A 464 -9.47 18.80 -7.22
CA LEU A 464 -10.69 18.37 -6.54
C LEU A 464 -11.39 17.37 -7.44
N GLN A 465 -11.56 16.14 -6.96
CA GLN A 465 -12.18 15.05 -7.70
C GLN A 465 -13.46 14.61 -7.00
N ILE A 466 -14.51 14.39 -7.79
CA ILE A 466 -15.81 13.89 -7.33
C ILE A 466 -16.14 12.66 -8.18
N VAL A 467 -16.38 11.52 -7.52
CA VAL A 467 -16.68 10.25 -8.20
C VAL A 467 -17.89 9.61 -7.55
N PHE A 468 -18.81 9.11 -8.38
CA PHE A 468 -19.94 8.32 -7.93
C PHE A 468 -20.42 7.32 -8.99
N GLN A 469 -21.16 6.34 -8.52
CA GLN A 469 -21.83 5.35 -9.39
C GLN A 469 -23.33 5.43 -9.17
N THR A 470 -24.10 5.25 -10.24
CA THR A 470 -25.56 5.32 -10.19
C THR A 470 -26.19 4.47 -11.28
N ASP A 471 -27.51 4.30 -11.20
CA ASP A 471 -28.34 3.79 -12.29
C ASP A 471 -28.14 4.67 -13.54
N PRO A 472 -27.91 4.09 -14.73
CA PRO A 472 -27.77 4.84 -15.98
C PRO A 472 -28.87 5.87 -16.22
N ALA A 473 -30.12 5.55 -15.87
CA ALA A 473 -31.27 6.46 -16.03
C ALA A 473 -31.21 7.71 -15.13
N LYS A 474 -30.44 7.66 -14.03
CA LYS A 474 -30.29 8.78 -13.07
C LYS A 474 -29.03 9.61 -13.31
N LYS A 475 -28.12 9.19 -14.20
CA LYS A 475 -26.78 9.80 -14.35
C LYS A 475 -26.81 11.31 -14.58
N ASP A 476 -27.66 11.77 -15.49
CA ASP A 476 -27.72 13.21 -15.85
C ASP A 476 -28.34 14.04 -14.74
N LYS A 477 -29.40 13.53 -14.09
CA LYS A 477 -30.01 14.20 -12.93
C LYS A 477 -29.02 14.36 -11.78
N LEU A 478 -28.35 13.27 -11.40
CA LEU A 478 -27.41 13.31 -10.26
C LEU A 478 -26.16 14.10 -10.59
N SER A 479 -25.66 14.04 -11.82
CA SER A 479 -24.57 14.90 -12.29
C SER A 479 -24.94 16.38 -12.17
N GLY A 480 -26.18 16.74 -12.54
CA GLY A 480 -26.68 18.11 -12.36
C GLY A 480 -26.70 18.55 -10.89
N ILE A 481 -27.17 17.68 -9.99
CA ILE A 481 -27.18 17.96 -8.54
C ILE A 481 -25.75 18.14 -7.99
N VAL A 482 -24.79 17.29 -8.43
CA VAL A 482 -23.37 17.42 -8.02
C VAL A 482 -22.83 18.81 -8.36
N ILE A 483 -23.03 19.25 -9.59
CA ILE A 483 -22.56 20.58 -10.04
C ILE A 483 -23.32 21.70 -9.34
N GLU A 484 -24.62 21.62 -9.21
CA GLU A 484 -25.43 22.62 -8.50
C GLU A 484 -24.95 22.82 -7.05
N GLN A 485 -24.70 21.73 -6.33
CA GLN A 485 -24.22 21.82 -4.95
C GLN A 485 -22.78 22.35 -4.87
N LEU A 486 -21.92 22.02 -5.84
CA LEU A 486 -20.58 22.57 -5.93
C LEU A 486 -20.60 24.08 -6.19
N GLU A 487 -21.43 24.55 -7.12
CA GLU A 487 -21.61 25.97 -7.41
C GLU A 487 -22.20 26.72 -6.22
N LYS A 488 -23.16 26.12 -5.53
CA LYS A 488 -23.73 26.65 -4.30
C LYS A 488 -22.67 26.78 -3.20
N MET A 489 -21.83 25.77 -3.02
CA MET A 489 -20.71 25.81 -2.07
C MET A 489 -19.70 26.91 -2.42
N ALA A 490 -19.40 27.10 -3.72
CA ALA A 490 -18.52 28.18 -4.19
C ALA A 490 -19.12 29.58 -4.03
N LYS A 491 -20.45 29.70 -3.97
CA LYS A 491 -21.16 30.96 -3.80
C LYS A 491 -21.46 31.32 -2.35
N GLU A 492 -21.87 30.34 -1.55
CA GLU A 492 -22.41 30.54 -0.22
C GLU A 492 -21.48 30.02 0.89
N GLY A 493 -20.59 29.09 0.57
CA GLY A 493 -19.74 28.36 1.53
C GLY A 493 -20.51 27.30 2.31
N PRO A 494 -19.82 26.56 3.20
CA PRO A 494 -20.44 25.58 4.08
C PRO A 494 -21.28 26.24 5.18
N SER A 495 -22.32 25.54 5.65
CA SER A 495 -23.15 26.01 6.76
C SER A 495 -22.34 26.12 8.07
N ALA A 496 -22.82 26.96 8.99
CA ALA A 496 -22.22 27.10 10.32
C ALA A 496 -22.19 25.75 11.08
N GLU A 497 -23.23 24.94 10.93
CA GLU A 497 -23.34 23.62 11.55
C GLU A 497 -22.27 22.66 10.96
N HIS A 498 -22.11 22.62 9.63
CA HIS A 498 -21.06 21.79 8.98
C HIS A 498 -19.66 22.24 9.44
N MET A 499 -19.40 23.54 9.45
CA MET A 499 -18.11 24.09 9.92
C MET A 499 -17.78 23.66 11.35
N GLN A 500 -18.76 23.73 12.25
CA GLN A 500 -18.57 23.33 13.64
C GLN A 500 -18.23 21.83 13.74
N LYS A 501 -19.05 20.97 13.15
CA LYS A 501 -18.85 19.51 13.19
C LYS A 501 -17.50 19.09 12.61
N ILE A 502 -17.12 19.67 11.46
CA ILE A 502 -15.86 19.36 10.78
C ILE A 502 -14.67 19.79 11.64
N LYS A 503 -14.68 21.00 12.20
CA LYS A 503 -13.58 21.47 13.05
C LYS A 503 -13.42 20.63 14.32
N GLU A 504 -14.53 20.31 14.99
CA GLU A 504 -14.52 19.43 16.18
C GLU A 504 -13.91 18.05 15.83
N TYR A 505 -14.32 17.45 14.70
CA TYR A 505 -13.77 16.20 14.23
C TYR A 505 -12.28 16.30 13.92
N MET A 506 -11.84 17.33 13.18
CA MET A 506 -10.43 17.53 12.82
C MET A 506 -9.54 17.72 14.07
N LEU A 507 -9.99 18.50 15.05
CA LEU A 507 -9.24 18.73 16.29
C LEU A 507 -9.15 17.47 17.15
N LYS A 508 -10.22 16.69 17.22
CA LYS A 508 -10.20 15.37 17.89
C LYS A 508 -9.23 14.42 17.19
N LYS A 509 -9.36 14.27 15.88
CA LYS A 509 -8.51 13.40 15.08
C LYS A 509 -7.02 13.79 15.16
N TYR A 510 -6.72 15.09 15.20
CA TYR A 510 -5.36 15.59 15.37
C TYR A 510 -4.74 15.13 16.70
N LYS A 511 -5.48 15.23 17.81
CA LYS A 511 -5.01 14.77 19.12
C LYS A 511 -4.78 13.27 19.17
N ASP A 512 -5.62 12.50 18.52
CA ASP A 512 -5.46 11.05 18.45
C ASP A 512 -4.30 10.65 17.54
N ALA A 513 -4.13 11.32 16.39
CA ALA A 513 -3.04 11.07 15.46
C ALA A 513 -1.64 11.29 16.09
N GLN A 514 -1.51 12.26 17.01
CA GLN A 514 -0.24 12.53 17.70
C GLN A 514 0.26 11.36 18.58
N LYS A 515 -0.60 10.40 18.90
CA LYS A 515 -0.25 9.19 19.64
C LYS A 515 0.36 8.11 18.73
N GLU A 516 0.24 8.26 17.41
CA GLU A 516 0.61 7.26 16.43
C GLU A 516 2.00 7.54 15.83
N ASN A 517 2.87 6.53 15.80
CA ASN A 517 4.21 6.65 15.21
C ASN A 517 4.16 7.00 13.71
N GLY A 518 3.18 6.46 12.98
CA GLY A 518 2.97 6.75 11.56
C GLY A 518 2.71 8.22 11.27
N TYR A 519 2.00 8.91 12.18
CA TYR A 519 1.77 10.35 12.08
C TYR A 519 3.10 11.15 12.12
N TRP A 520 3.97 10.83 13.06
CA TRP A 520 5.25 11.52 13.20
C TRP A 520 6.20 11.20 12.06
N LEU A 521 6.23 9.94 11.61
CA LEU A 521 7.05 9.52 10.46
C LEU A 521 6.62 10.25 9.18
N GLY A 522 5.31 10.34 8.93
CA GLY A 522 4.75 11.07 7.80
C GLY A 522 5.07 12.56 7.84
N ASN A 523 4.91 13.19 9.01
CA ASN A 523 5.23 14.62 9.17
C ASN A 523 6.72 14.93 9.02
N LEU A 524 7.61 14.04 9.48
CA LEU A 524 9.06 14.18 9.25
C LEU A 524 9.39 14.14 7.77
N ASP A 525 8.89 13.13 7.05
CA ASP A 525 9.12 13.00 5.61
C ASP A 525 8.59 14.21 4.84
N GLU A 526 7.37 14.63 5.15
CA GLU A 526 6.73 15.80 4.54
C GLU A 526 7.49 17.09 4.82
N TYR A 527 7.96 17.29 6.05
CA TYR A 527 8.78 18.47 6.40
C TYR A 527 10.05 18.55 5.58
N PHE A 528 10.78 17.44 5.42
CA PHE A 528 12.02 17.45 4.64
C PHE A 528 11.79 17.49 3.14
N TYR A 529 10.64 16.98 2.67
CA TYR A 529 10.28 17.04 1.27
C TYR A 529 9.73 18.42 0.87
N THR A 530 8.85 19.02 1.67
CA THR A 530 8.14 20.26 1.31
C THR A 530 8.57 21.49 2.10
N GLY A 531 9.20 21.31 3.27
CA GLY A 531 9.52 22.39 4.19
C GLY A 531 8.34 22.85 5.05
N ILE A 532 7.22 22.12 5.05
CA ILE A 532 6.01 22.47 5.82
C ILE A 532 5.98 21.69 7.13
N ASP A 533 5.87 22.40 8.24
CA ASP A 533 5.56 21.83 9.56
C ASP A 533 4.03 21.72 9.74
N TYR A 534 3.51 20.52 9.60
CA TYR A 534 2.07 20.25 9.72
C TYR A 534 1.54 20.30 11.16
N THR A 535 2.40 20.43 12.15
CA THR A 535 1.98 20.53 13.57
C THR A 535 1.95 21.97 14.06
N LYS A 536 2.71 22.86 13.41
CA LYS A 536 2.83 24.24 13.82
C LYS A 536 1.51 24.99 13.69
N ASP A 537 1.02 25.46 14.81
CA ASP A 537 -0.22 26.26 14.90
C ASP A 537 -1.47 25.55 14.35
N TYR A 538 -1.47 24.21 14.23
CA TYR A 538 -2.55 23.43 13.63
C TYR A 538 -3.93 23.79 14.22
N GLU A 539 -4.09 23.72 15.54
CA GLU A 539 -5.36 24.00 16.21
C GLU A 539 -5.82 25.46 15.99
N THR A 540 -4.88 26.40 16.05
CA THR A 540 -5.15 27.83 15.80
C THR A 540 -5.59 28.06 14.36
N LEU A 541 -4.92 27.42 13.40
CA LEU A 541 -5.25 27.52 11.98
C LEU A 541 -6.62 26.91 11.69
N VAL A 542 -6.91 25.69 12.16
CA VAL A 542 -8.23 25.06 11.98
C VAL A 542 -9.34 25.97 12.53
N ASN A 543 -9.17 26.51 13.75
CA ASN A 543 -10.16 27.40 14.34
C ASN A 543 -10.33 28.72 13.57
N SER A 544 -9.26 29.24 12.96
CA SER A 544 -9.27 30.52 12.23
C SER A 544 -9.90 30.45 10.84
N ILE A 545 -9.98 29.26 10.23
CA ILE A 545 -10.60 29.11 8.89
C ILE A 545 -12.11 29.31 9.01
N THR A 546 -12.65 30.21 8.23
CA THR A 546 -14.09 30.56 8.22
C THR A 546 -14.81 29.90 7.04
N ALA A 547 -16.14 29.87 7.06
CA ALA A 547 -16.96 29.46 5.93
C ALA A 547 -16.64 30.27 4.67
N LYS A 548 -16.33 31.56 4.85
CA LYS A 548 -15.93 32.45 3.77
C LYS A 548 -14.58 32.05 3.16
N ASP A 549 -13.61 31.65 3.96
CA ASP A 549 -12.32 31.15 3.45
C ASP A 549 -12.50 29.91 2.55
N VAL A 550 -13.37 28.99 2.96
CA VAL A 550 -13.69 27.77 2.21
C VAL A 550 -14.42 28.14 0.90
N GLN A 551 -15.39 29.04 0.98
CA GLN A 551 -16.13 29.56 -0.16
C GLN A 551 -15.19 30.21 -1.19
N GLU A 552 -14.32 31.12 -0.75
CA GLU A 552 -13.36 31.81 -1.63
C GLU A 552 -12.33 30.85 -2.23
N PHE A 553 -11.91 29.84 -1.46
CA PHE A 553 -10.97 28.82 -1.93
C PHE A 553 -11.55 28.01 -3.11
N LEU A 554 -12.79 27.53 -2.97
CA LEU A 554 -13.47 26.80 -4.05
C LEU A 554 -13.78 27.72 -5.24
N ALA A 555 -14.26 28.93 -4.99
CA ALA A 555 -14.55 29.90 -6.04
C ALA A 555 -13.30 30.23 -6.89
N LYS A 556 -12.13 30.34 -6.26
CA LYS A 556 -10.84 30.53 -6.96
C LYS A 556 -10.46 29.34 -7.83
N LEU A 557 -10.72 28.11 -7.38
CA LEU A 557 -10.50 26.91 -8.19
C LEU A 557 -11.41 26.90 -9.41
N MET A 558 -12.71 27.07 -9.22
CA MET A 558 -13.71 27.03 -10.30
C MET A 558 -13.47 28.16 -11.32
N LYS A 559 -13.03 29.35 -10.88
CA LYS A 559 -12.71 30.47 -11.76
C LYS A 559 -11.55 30.16 -12.73
N GLN A 560 -10.70 29.17 -12.45
CA GLN A 560 -9.63 28.75 -13.36
C GLN A 560 -10.17 27.99 -14.58
N ASN A 561 -11.44 27.59 -14.55
CA ASN A 561 -12.18 26.99 -15.66
C ASN A 561 -11.51 25.75 -16.25
N ASN A 562 -10.91 24.91 -15.40
CA ASN A 562 -10.35 23.62 -15.77
C ASN A 562 -11.21 22.51 -15.17
N GLU A 563 -12.01 21.88 -16.02
CA GLU A 563 -12.93 20.83 -15.64
C GLU A 563 -12.79 19.64 -16.59
N ILE A 564 -12.63 18.47 -16.02
CA ILE A 564 -12.58 17.21 -16.75
C ILE A 564 -13.74 16.34 -16.27
N GLN A 565 -14.57 15.91 -17.19
CA GLN A 565 -15.68 14.99 -16.93
C GLN A 565 -15.49 13.71 -17.72
N VAL A 566 -15.52 12.57 -17.03
CA VAL A 566 -15.51 11.24 -17.65
C VAL A 566 -16.72 10.48 -17.15
N ILE A 567 -17.51 9.96 -18.11
CA ILE A 567 -18.70 9.16 -17.84
C ILE A 567 -18.57 7.83 -18.57
N MET A 568 -18.66 6.75 -17.84
CA MET A 568 -18.86 5.41 -18.39
C MET A 568 -20.30 4.98 -18.10
N THR A 569 -20.99 4.52 -19.11
CA THR A 569 -22.35 3.98 -18.99
C THR A 569 -22.46 2.61 -19.68
N VAL A 570 -23.63 2.03 -19.75
CA VAL A 570 -23.91 0.82 -20.52
C VAL A 570 -24.45 1.17 -21.90
N PRO A 571 -24.37 0.28 -22.92
CA PRO A 571 -25.05 0.45 -24.19
C PRO A 571 -26.58 0.64 -24.00
N GLU A 572 -27.22 1.43 -24.86
CA GLU A 572 -28.65 1.76 -24.76
C GLU A 572 -29.59 0.53 -24.71
N GLU A 573 -29.16 -0.57 -25.30
CA GLU A 573 -29.90 -1.84 -25.29
C GLU A 573 -29.90 -2.51 -23.90
N GLU A 574 -28.95 -2.20 -23.07
CA GLU A 574 -28.77 -2.73 -21.71
C GLU A 574 -29.20 -1.74 -20.60
N ALA A 575 -29.54 -0.50 -20.98
CA ALA A 575 -29.95 0.55 -20.03
C ALA A 575 -31.47 0.48 -19.70
N LYS A 576 -32.19 -0.45 -20.28
CA LYS A 576 -33.63 -0.72 -20.06
C LYS A 576 -33.79 -1.93 -19.14
#